data_90a7ad3e1e24ef9d9035e874e98547ac
#
_entry.id   90a7ad3e1e24ef9d9035e874e98547ac
#
_cell.length_a   1.000
_cell.length_b   1.000
_cell.length_c   1.000
_cell.angle_alpha   90.00
_cell.angle_beta   90.00
_cell.angle_gamma   90.00
#
_symmetry.space_group_name_H-M   'P 1'
#
loop_
_entity.id
_entity.type
_entity.pdbx_description
1 polymer ?
#
loop_
_entity_poly.entity_id
_entity_poly.type
_entity_poly.pdbx_seq_one_letter_code
_entity_poly.pdbx_strand_id
1 'polypeptide(L)'
;MAATPEAPKMQATLGLTGVTVNAMALIAPGAFLWITFVLQAGYVFPSGMAMWFGILVALALAYATALSYSELAKLYPGAGSSYLFAEQAFLNTTKAFRFARIAKFVIGWASHLYYWVYPAVMVATMGVLIGYIFGTLCPSMMNSTVPGPVFMALVAVVFSYGVAYIAFRGVSGSTNVNIAINAIQITALIFFGALAIAYRVGHPEGSTGLGFDANGNVISTTLHYALTGDNPAHPSAWSVVAPHNISWTMLQATIAILLLVGFESVTAMGEEAKNPKRDIPRAVLLSLTIQGLICYMFEYFAANYFMSSAYSLKAASGSAAPIGDMMTLIGNALLGGHGQAFMLIEAFTVFLALIGTTLSCINTGARVTYAMGRDEEVPEHFGLLHGEKLTPHRAIWTLAMISAVLGGIAALTFFTGGSAPTDDAMKTLPHNIWYALGLGSSATMAALPNGLLTVTLLSNFGTFVLYGLTNIVCIVAFREHHEFHGFKHMVVPIFGAFANFACLAFYIIGPLEGLGSWKEPIIAVLLSVVWGVYGMIYFMRNSKRKGKDTILIAKPA
;
A
#
# COMPACT_ATOMS: atom_id res chain seq x y z
N MET A 1 15.38 7.02 48.89
CA MET A 1 15.14 7.42 47.49
C MET A 1 13.87 6.72 47.03
N ALA A 2 12.77 7.42 46.84
CA ALA A 2 11.59 6.86 46.24
C ALA A 2 11.91 6.53 44.78
N ALA A 3 11.67 5.29 44.36
CA ALA A 3 11.83 4.86 42.97
C ALA A 3 10.97 5.79 42.09
N THR A 4 11.57 6.46 41.14
CA THR A 4 10.85 7.16 40.09
C THR A 4 9.87 6.18 39.46
N PRO A 5 8.57 6.48 39.35
CA PRO A 5 7.63 5.57 38.74
C PRO A 5 8.09 5.26 37.33
N GLU A 6 8.34 3.99 37.05
CA GLU A 6 8.72 3.53 35.70
C GLU A 6 7.63 3.98 34.72
N ALA A 7 8.04 4.61 33.62
CA ALA A 7 7.09 5.07 32.61
C ALA A 7 6.26 3.87 32.12
N PRO A 8 4.94 4.02 31.90
CA PRO A 8 4.08 2.92 31.50
C PRO A 8 4.58 2.32 30.18
N LYS A 9 4.84 1.01 30.20
CA LYS A 9 5.30 0.22 29.04
C LYS A 9 4.14 -0.51 28.41
N MET A 10 4.24 -0.77 27.09
CA MET A 10 3.29 -1.63 26.38
C MET A 10 3.38 -3.07 26.93
N GLN A 11 2.25 -3.81 26.92
CA GLN A 11 2.21 -5.16 27.46
C GLN A 11 2.60 -6.21 26.43
N ALA A 12 3.55 -7.08 26.75
CA ALA A 12 4.01 -8.19 25.90
C ALA A 12 2.99 -9.35 25.88
N THR A 13 1.96 -9.26 25.09
CA THR A 13 0.85 -10.21 25.02
C THR A 13 0.87 -11.10 23.76
N LEU A 14 1.56 -10.70 22.69
CA LEU A 14 1.49 -11.32 21.38
C LEU A 14 2.53 -12.42 21.18
N GLY A 15 2.09 -13.62 20.77
CA GLY A 15 2.96 -14.68 20.25
C GLY A 15 3.15 -14.58 18.73
N LEU A 16 3.89 -15.52 18.13
CA LEU A 16 4.19 -15.56 16.70
C LEU A 16 2.93 -15.38 15.81
N THR A 17 1.86 -16.12 16.10
CA THR A 17 0.61 -16.02 15.33
C THR A 17 0.04 -14.60 15.39
N GLY A 18 -0.03 -13.99 16.57
CA GLY A 18 -0.59 -12.66 16.74
C GLY A 18 0.19 -11.59 15.97
N VAL A 19 1.53 -11.61 16.04
CA VAL A 19 2.37 -10.65 15.31
C VAL A 19 2.33 -10.90 13.81
N THR A 20 2.31 -12.16 13.34
CA THR A 20 2.22 -12.51 11.92
C THR A 20 0.89 -12.02 11.32
N VAL A 21 -0.23 -12.27 12.01
CA VAL A 21 -1.56 -11.87 11.52
C VAL A 21 -1.72 -10.35 11.47
N ASN A 22 -1.12 -9.60 12.38
CA ASN A 22 -1.12 -8.14 12.31
C ASN A 22 -0.34 -7.62 11.09
N ALA A 23 0.80 -8.23 10.75
CA ALA A 23 1.52 -7.90 9.51
C ALA A 23 0.69 -8.29 8.27
N MET A 24 0.09 -9.49 8.27
CA MET A 24 -0.78 -9.96 7.20
C MET A 24 -1.98 -9.03 6.99
N ALA A 25 -2.57 -8.49 8.04
CA ALA A 25 -3.69 -7.55 7.95
C ALA A 25 -3.30 -6.26 7.21
N LEU A 26 -2.05 -5.80 7.32
CA LEU A 26 -1.59 -4.63 6.58
C LEU A 26 -1.35 -4.94 5.10
N ILE A 27 -0.89 -6.14 4.75
CA ILE A 27 -0.74 -6.59 3.36
C ILE A 27 -2.10 -6.79 2.67
N ALA A 28 -3.13 -7.26 3.38
CA ALA A 28 -4.56 -7.36 3.05
C ALA A 28 -4.92 -7.62 1.57
N PRO A 29 -4.74 -8.84 1.05
CA PRO A 29 -4.96 -9.16 -0.37
C PRO A 29 -6.36 -8.77 -0.89
N GLY A 30 -7.41 -8.97 -0.11
CA GLY A 30 -8.78 -8.68 -0.54
C GLY A 30 -9.01 -7.20 -0.88
N ALA A 31 -8.50 -6.30 -0.04
CA ALA A 31 -8.64 -4.86 -0.27
C ALA A 31 -7.88 -4.41 -1.52
N PHE A 32 -6.66 -4.90 -1.67
CA PHE A 32 -5.76 -4.42 -2.70
C PHE A 32 -6.02 -5.02 -4.07
N LEU A 33 -6.54 -6.23 -4.16
CA LEU A 33 -6.96 -6.80 -5.44
C LEU A 33 -7.96 -5.86 -6.13
N TRP A 34 -8.92 -5.33 -5.40
CA TRP A 34 -9.93 -4.42 -5.96
C TRP A 34 -9.33 -3.10 -6.44
N ILE A 35 -8.52 -2.45 -5.60
CA ILE A 35 -8.05 -1.08 -5.89
C ILE A 35 -6.82 -1.06 -6.78
N THR A 36 -5.86 -1.95 -6.53
CA THR A 36 -4.61 -1.93 -7.30
C THR A 36 -4.86 -2.37 -8.73
N PHE A 37 -5.79 -3.30 -8.94
CA PHE A 37 -6.16 -3.72 -10.29
C PHE A 37 -6.76 -2.56 -11.10
N VAL A 38 -7.62 -1.73 -10.48
CA VAL A 38 -8.14 -0.49 -11.10
C VAL A 38 -6.99 0.45 -11.47
N LEU A 39 -6.09 0.72 -10.52
CA LEU A 39 -4.98 1.65 -10.73
C LEU A 39 -4.02 1.15 -11.81
N GLN A 40 -3.69 -0.15 -11.79
CA GLN A 40 -2.80 -0.74 -12.79
C GLN A 40 -3.44 -0.77 -14.18
N ALA A 41 -4.71 -1.15 -14.27
CA ALA A 41 -5.44 -1.18 -15.53
C ALA A 41 -5.65 0.22 -16.13
N GLY A 42 -5.97 1.22 -15.28
CA GLY A 42 -6.28 2.58 -15.73
C GLY A 42 -5.06 3.45 -15.96
N TYR A 43 -4.04 3.36 -15.10
CA TYR A 43 -2.85 4.21 -15.18
C TYR A 43 -1.89 3.80 -16.29
N VAL A 44 -1.69 2.49 -16.46
CA VAL A 44 -0.75 1.96 -17.43
C VAL A 44 -1.52 1.11 -18.45
N PHE A 45 -2.62 1.66 -18.95
CA PHE A 45 -3.54 0.98 -19.87
C PHE A 45 -2.85 0.17 -20.98
N PRO A 46 -1.80 0.64 -21.65
CA PRO A 46 -1.16 -0.14 -22.70
C PRO A 46 -0.37 -1.36 -22.20
N SER A 47 -0.07 -1.44 -20.92
CA SER A 47 0.85 -2.49 -20.41
C SER A 47 0.20 -3.87 -20.24
N GLY A 48 -1.12 -3.96 -20.17
CA GLY A 48 -1.86 -5.22 -20.13
C GLY A 48 -1.28 -6.28 -19.19
N MET A 49 -0.66 -7.31 -19.76
CA MET A 49 -0.10 -8.46 -19.05
C MET A 49 1.07 -8.15 -18.13
N ALA A 50 1.72 -7.01 -18.28
CA ALA A 50 2.78 -6.58 -17.38
C ALA A 50 2.30 -6.40 -15.93
N MET A 51 1.00 -6.35 -15.67
CA MET A 51 0.45 -6.24 -14.31
C MET A 51 0.92 -7.38 -13.41
N TRP A 52 0.75 -8.63 -13.82
CA TRP A 52 1.21 -9.78 -13.03
C TRP A 52 2.74 -9.80 -12.89
N PHE A 53 3.46 -9.56 -13.98
CA PHE A 53 4.93 -9.53 -13.94
C PHE A 53 5.46 -8.36 -13.12
N GLY A 54 4.78 -7.22 -13.11
CA GLY A 54 5.08 -6.09 -12.23
C GLY A 54 4.99 -6.44 -10.74
N ILE A 55 4.01 -7.27 -10.35
CA ILE A 55 3.92 -7.80 -8.99
C ILE A 55 5.10 -8.72 -8.67
N LEU A 56 5.52 -9.57 -9.61
CA LEU A 56 6.69 -10.43 -9.42
C LEU A 56 7.97 -9.63 -9.16
N VAL A 57 8.19 -8.54 -9.91
CA VAL A 57 9.31 -7.61 -9.68
C VAL A 57 9.20 -6.93 -8.31
N ALA A 58 8.01 -6.42 -7.97
CA ALA A 58 7.77 -5.81 -6.66
C ALA A 58 7.95 -6.82 -5.51
N LEU A 59 7.59 -8.08 -5.71
CA LEU A 59 7.78 -9.16 -4.73
C LEU A 59 9.26 -9.46 -4.49
N ALA A 60 10.07 -9.52 -5.54
CA ALA A 60 11.52 -9.72 -5.41
C ALA A 60 12.16 -8.59 -4.59
N LEU A 61 11.78 -7.34 -4.86
CA LEU A 61 12.19 -6.17 -4.10
C LEU A 61 11.72 -6.24 -2.64
N ALA A 62 10.45 -6.60 -2.44
CA ALA A 62 9.87 -6.73 -1.10
C ALA A 62 10.58 -7.81 -0.27
N TYR A 63 10.92 -8.97 -0.86
CA TYR A 63 11.68 -10.03 -0.16
C TYR A 63 13.10 -9.59 0.22
N ALA A 64 13.81 -8.88 -0.65
CA ALA A 64 15.13 -8.36 -0.31
C ALA A 64 15.05 -7.41 0.90
N THR A 65 14.04 -6.55 0.90
CA THR A 65 13.79 -5.61 2.00
C THR A 65 13.33 -6.35 3.27
N ALA A 66 12.43 -7.34 3.14
CA ALA A 66 11.95 -8.14 4.26
C ALA A 66 13.07 -8.92 4.96
N LEU A 67 14.04 -9.43 4.20
CA LEU A 67 15.25 -10.05 4.76
C LEU A 67 16.07 -9.04 5.58
N SER A 68 16.25 -7.81 5.09
CA SER A 68 16.95 -6.76 5.83
C SER A 68 16.20 -6.40 7.13
N TYR A 69 14.88 -6.25 7.09
CA TYR A 69 14.07 -6.02 8.29
C TYR A 69 14.14 -7.19 9.29
N SER A 70 14.10 -8.42 8.79
CA SER A 70 14.21 -9.63 9.60
C SER A 70 15.56 -9.69 10.34
N GLU A 71 16.67 -9.42 9.66
CA GLU A 71 18.00 -9.42 10.27
C GLU A 71 18.14 -8.26 11.28
N LEU A 72 17.68 -7.05 10.96
CA LEU A 72 17.70 -5.91 11.88
C LEU A 72 16.85 -6.15 13.14
N ALA A 73 15.68 -6.78 13.00
CA ALA A 73 14.81 -7.08 14.13
C ALA A 73 15.39 -8.12 15.09
N LYS A 74 16.31 -8.99 14.64
CA LYS A 74 17.07 -9.89 15.55
C LYS A 74 18.00 -9.12 16.47
N LEU A 75 18.65 -8.06 15.92
CA LEU A 75 19.60 -7.26 16.67
C LEU A 75 18.89 -6.25 17.58
N TYR A 76 17.88 -5.56 17.07
CA TYR A 76 17.28 -4.37 17.68
C TYR A 76 15.76 -4.49 17.87
N PRO A 77 15.28 -5.44 18.68
CA PRO A 77 13.85 -5.54 18.94
C PRO A 77 13.35 -4.37 19.80
N GLY A 78 12.27 -3.72 19.38
CA GLY A 78 11.67 -2.59 20.13
C GLY A 78 10.55 -1.92 19.36
N ALA A 79 9.93 -0.89 19.94
CA ALA A 79 8.98 -0.04 19.25
C ALA A 79 9.71 0.99 18.38
N GLY A 80 9.14 1.32 17.22
CA GLY A 80 9.69 2.34 16.33
C GLY A 80 10.25 1.83 15.00
N SER A 81 10.33 0.50 14.79
CA SER A 81 10.71 -0.09 13.50
C SER A 81 12.02 0.49 12.95
N SER A 82 12.06 0.88 11.68
CA SER A 82 13.25 1.43 11.01
C SER A 82 13.85 2.66 11.70
N TYR A 83 13.05 3.45 12.40
CA TYR A 83 13.52 4.59 13.20
C TYR A 83 14.50 4.13 14.30
N LEU A 84 14.10 3.09 15.07
CA LEU A 84 14.95 2.49 16.09
C LEU A 84 16.16 1.79 15.47
N PHE A 85 15.96 1.05 14.36
CA PHE A 85 17.04 0.36 13.67
C PHE A 85 18.14 1.31 13.22
N ALA A 86 17.76 2.47 12.66
CA ALA A 86 18.72 3.47 12.22
C ALA A 86 19.57 4.01 13.38
N GLU A 87 18.95 4.36 14.50
CA GLU A 87 19.69 4.83 15.67
C GLU A 87 20.70 3.79 16.15
N GLN A 88 20.22 2.58 16.44
CA GLN A 88 21.04 1.52 17.02
C GLN A 88 22.15 1.05 16.08
N ALA A 89 21.83 0.90 14.77
CA ALA A 89 22.82 0.52 13.78
C ALA A 89 23.98 1.51 13.72
N PHE A 90 23.68 2.80 13.67
CA PHE A 90 24.72 3.83 13.59
C PHE A 90 25.50 3.96 14.91
N LEU A 91 24.82 3.93 16.06
CA LEU A 91 25.49 4.00 17.37
C LEU A 91 26.47 2.86 17.59
N ASN A 92 26.21 1.67 17.05
CA ASN A 92 27.08 0.51 17.21
C ASN A 92 28.33 0.52 16.33
N THR A 93 28.46 1.47 15.39
CA THR A 93 29.65 1.61 14.54
C THR A 93 30.75 2.45 15.21
N THR A 94 32.00 2.23 14.76
CA THR A 94 33.17 2.99 15.26
C THR A 94 33.23 4.43 14.78
N LYS A 95 32.78 4.69 13.53
CA LYS A 95 32.88 6.02 12.88
C LYS A 95 31.53 6.64 12.57
N ALA A 96 30.54 5.83 12.13
CA ALA A 96 29.26 6.35 11.68
C ALA A 96 28.32 6.74 12.84
N PHE A 97 28.65 6.42 14.11
CA PHE A 97 27.83 6.79 15.27
C PHE A 97 27.52 8.30 15.31
N ARG A 98 28.41 9.12 14.76
CA ARG A 98 28.22 10.58 14.65
C ARG A 98 26.93 10.97 13.95
N PHE A 99 26.47 10.16 12.99
CA PHE A 99 25.30 10.42 12.18
C PHE A 99 24.03 9.71 12.69
N ALA A 100 24.10 9.02 13.83
CA ALA A 100 22.98 8.22 14.35
C ALA A 100 21.70 9.04 14.49
N ARG A 101 21.78 10.26 15.02
CA ARG A 101 20.62 11.13 15.21
C ARG A 101 20.04 11.63 13.88
N ILE A 102 20.88 11.99 12.91
CA ILE A 102 20.44 12.38 11.56
C ILE A 102 19.76 11.18 10.88
N ALA A 103 20.41 10.02 10.92
CA ALA A 103 19.90 8.80 10.28
C ALA A 103 18.52 8.41 10.84
N LYS A 104 18.37 8.36 12.17
CA LYS A 104 17.07 8.04 12.78
C LYS A 104 16.00 9.07 12.43
N PHE A 105 16.33 10.36 12.44
CA PHE A 105 15.38 11.40 12.10
C PHE A 105 14.94 11.29 10.63
N VAL A 106 15.88 11.17 9.69
CA VAL A 106 15.55 11.06 8.26
C VAL A 106 14.66 9.85 7.99
N ILE A 107 14.97 8.70 8.58
CA ILE A 107 14.18 7.48 8.40
C ILE A 107 12.82 7.57 9.08
N GLY A 108 12.75 8.11 10.30
CA GLY A 108 11.48 8.35 11.00
C GLY A 108 10.61 9.36 10.25
N TRP A 109 11.20 10.42 9.68
CA TRP A 109 10.49 11.41 8.88
C TRP A 109 9.98 10.84 7.55
N ALA A 110 10.79 10.02 6.87
CA ALA A 110 10.37 9.29 5.67
C ALA A 110 9.24 8.30 5.96
N SER A 111 9.28 7.63 7.13
CA SER A 111 8.23 6.71 7.54
C SER A 111 6.87 7.40 7.75
N HIS A 112 6.85 8.68 8.13
CA HIS A 112 5.61 9.46 8.19
C HIS A 112 4.97 9.63 6.80
N LEU A 113 5.77 9.85 5.75
CA LEU A 113 5.25 9.97 4.39
C LEU A 113 4.55 8.68 3.93
N TYR A 114 4.99 7.53 4.43
CA TYR A 114 4.31 6.25 4.24
C TYR A 114 3.13 6.09 5.21
N TYR A 115 3.36 5.94 6.50
CA TYR A 115 2.32 5.56 7.47
C TYR A 115 1.23 6.62 7.71
N TRP A 116 1.48 7.89 7.39
CA TRP A 116 0.47 8.94 7.52
C TRP A 116 -0.39 9.08 6.26
N VAL A 117 0.16 8.72 5.09
CA VAL A 117 -0.53 8.83 3.79
C VAL A 117 -1.24 7.53 3.40
N TYR A 118 -0.62 6.38 3.67
CA TYR A 118 -1.17 5.08 3.29
C TYR A 118 -2.59 4.80 3.81
N PRO A 119 -2.96 5.11 5.06
CA PRO A 119 -4.33 4.92 5.50
C PRO A 119 -5.34 5.74 4.69
N ALA A 120 -4.94 6.87 4.12
CA ALA A 120 -5.82 7.67 3.27
C ALA A 120 -6.20 6.94 1.98
N VAL A 121 -5.30 6.12 1.41
CA VAL A 121 -5.61 5.26 0.26
C VAL A 121 -6.72 4.28 0.63
N MET A 122 -6.62 3.62 1.78
CA MET A 122 -7.63 2.65 2.26
C MET A 122 -8.96 3.31 2.56
N VAL A 123 -8.91 4.48 3.16
CA VAL A 123 -10.08 5.30 3.50
C VAL A 123 -10.82 5.74 2.23
N ALA A 124 -10.09 6.20 1.21
CA ALA A 124 -10.66 6.53 -0.09
C ALA A 124 -11.25 5.29 -0.78
N THR A 125 -10.52 4.16 -0.73
CA THR A 125 -10.98 2.89 -1.30
C THR A 125 -12.29 2.42 -0.68
N MET A 126 -12.45 2.60 0.64
CA MET A 126 -13.73 2.30 1.30
C MET A 126 -14.85 3.16 0.75
N GLY A 127 -14.61 4.44 0.53
CA GLY A 127 -15.58 5.33 -0.12
C GLY A 127 -15.98 4.84 -1.51
N VAL A 128 -14.99 4.48 -2.34
CA VAL A 128 -15.21 3.96 -3.70
C VAL A 128 -15.95 2.61 -3.67
N LEU A 129 -15.58 1.69 -2.78
CA LEU A 129 -16.25 0.39 -2.61
C LEU A 129 -17.73 0.56 -2.26
N ILE A 130 -18.03 1.37 -1.27
CA ILE A 130 -19.41 1.63 -0.86
C ILE A 130 -20.17 2.36 -1.97
N GLY A 131 -19.54 3.31 -2.65
CA GLY A 131 -20.11 3.98 -3.82
C GLY A 131 -20.47 3.00 -4.95
N TYR A 132 -19.59 2.04 -5.25
CA TYR A 132 -19.84 0.98 -6.23
C TYR A 132 -21.01 0.08 -5.83
N ILE A 133 -21.04 -0.37 -4.57
CA ILE A 133 -22.14 -1.21 -4.05
C ILE A 133 -23.48 -0.48 -4.15
N PHE A 134 -23.55 0.77 -3.70
CA PHE A 134 -24.79 1.55 -3.78
C PHE A 134 -25.17 1.91 -5.22
N GLY A 135 -24.20 2.21 -6.07
CA GLY A 135 -24.42 2.44 -7.50
C GLY A 135 -25.03 1.22 -8.21
N THR A 136 -24.65 0.02 -7.77
CA THR A 136 -25.15 -1.24 -8.33
C THR A 136 -26.53 -1.63 -7.76
N LEU A 137 -26.73 -1.50 -6.44
CA LEU A 137 -27.95 -1.95 -5.77
C LEU A 137 -29.09 -0.93 -5.81
N CYS A 138 -28.74 0.36 -5.68
CA CYS A 138 -29.68 1.45 -5.52
C CYS A 138 -29.29 2.66 -6.38
N PRO A 139 -29.28 2.53 -7.73
CA PRO A 139 -28.86 3.61 -8.63
C PRO A 139 -29.63 4.92 -8.40
N SER A 140 -30.92 4.82 -8.08
CA SER A 140 -31.79 5.97 -7.81
C SER A 140 -31.35 6.77 -6.58
N MET A 141 -30.81 6.10 -5.56
CA MET A 141 -30.34 6.76 -4.32
C MET A 141 -29.04 7.53 -4.55
N MET A 142 -28.12 6.99 -5.35
CA MET A 142 -26.88 7.68 -5.74
C MET A 142 -27.14 8.90 -6.62
N ASN A 143 -28.29 8.93 -7.29
CA ASN A 143 -28.66 9.99 -8.23
C ASN A 143 -29.58 11.06 -7.64
N SER A 144 -30.05 10.95 -6.38
CA SER A 144 -31.18 11.76 -5.93
C SER A 144 -30.84 13.03 -5.14
N THR A 145 -29.95 12.98 -4.17
CA THR A 145 -29.75 14.12 -3.24
C THR A 145 -28.31 14.47 -2.92
N VAL A 146 -27.39 13.52 -2.98
CA VAL A 146 -25.95 13.74 -2.71
C VAL A 146 -25.15 13.28 -3.92
N PRO A 147 -24.30 14.17 -4.50
CA PRO A 147 -23.40 13.76 -5.59
C PRO A 147 -22.55 12.57 -5.19
N GLY A 148 -22.44 11.54 -6.05
CA GLY A 148 -21.71 10.31 -5.78
C GLY A 148 -20.30 10.52 -5.20
N PRO A 149 -19.46 11.41 -5.76
CA PRO A 149 -18.15 11.74 -5.19
C PRO A 149 -18.21 12.29 -3.75
N VAL A 150 -19.21 13.13 -3.43
CA VAL A 150 -19.40 13.65 -2.07
C VAL A 150 -19.81 12.54 -1.11
N PHE A 151 -20.70 11.65 -1.54
CA PHE A 151 -21.08 10.47 -0.75
C PHE A 151 -19.88 9.59 -0.43
N MET A 152 -19.04 9.28 -1.43
CA MET A 152 -17.81 8.51 -1.22
C MET A 152 -16.85 9.20 -0.24
N ALA A 153 -16.70 10.52 -0.36
CA ALA A 153 -15.85 11.30 0.56
C ALA A 153 -16.39 11.29 2.00
N LEU A 154 -17.71 11.40 2.19
CA LEU A 154 -18.34 11.30 3.51
C LEU A 154 -18.14 9.91 4.13
N VAL A 155 -18.33 8.84 3.36
CA VAL A 155 -18.05 7.47 3.80
C VAL A 155 -16.59 7.33 4.21
N ALA A 156 -15.66 7.86 3.43
CA ALA A 156 -14.23 7.86 3.72
C ALA A 156 -13.94 8.52 5.08
N VAL A 157 -14.49 9.71 5.34
CA VAL A 157 -14.30 10.41 6.62
C VAL A 157 -14.85 9.62 7.81
N VAL A 158 -16.08 9.12 7.71
CA VAL A 158 -16.71 8.32 8.78
C VAL A 158 -15.92 7.05 9.05
N PHE A 159 -15.47 6.38 8.00
CA PHE A 159 -14.67 5.16 8.12
C PHE A 159 -13.33 5.41 8.81
N SER A 160 -12.63 6.50 8.46
CA SER A 160 -11.35 6.86 9.09
C SER A 160 -11.46 6.98 10.61
N TYR A 161 -12.45 7.73 11.09
CA TYR A 161 -12.67 7.90 12.53
C TYR A 161 -13.18 6.63 13.20
N GLY A 162 -13.99 5.82 12.52
CA GLY A 162 -14.47 4.53 13.04
C GLY A 162 -13.31 3.57 13.31
N VAL A 163 -12.37 3.44 12.35
CA VAL A 163 -11.18 2.59 12.52
C VAL A 163 -10.24 3.15 13.59
N ALA A 164 -10.05 4.46 13.64
CA ALA A 164 -9.24 5.09 14.69
C ALA A 164 -9.80 4.82 16.09
N TYR A 165 -11.12 4.78 16.25
CA TYR A 165 -11.75 4.40 17.53
C TYR A 165 -11.41 2.95 17.91
N ILE A 166 -11.39 2.01 16.96
CA ILE A 166 -10.97 0.62 17.22
C ILE A 166 -9.49 0.59 17.63
N ALA A 167 -8.62 1.33 16.92
CA ALA A 167 -7.20 1.45 17.24
C ALA A 167 -6.98 2.01 18.66
N PHE A 168 -7.75 3.02 19.03
CA PHE A 168 -7.69 3.63 20.36
C PHE A 168 -8.04 2.63 21.47
N ARG A 169 -8.93 1.67 21.23
CA ARG A 169 -9.30 0.63 22.21
C ARG A 169 -8.19 -0.36 22.55
N GLY A 170 -7.14 -0.45 21.74
CA GLY A 170 -5.93 -1.21 22.04
C GLY A 170 -5.69 -2.45 21.16
N VAL A 171 -4.46 -2.97 21.22
CA VAL A 171 -3.92 -4.00 20.28
C VAL A 171 -4.55 -5.37 20.44
N SER A 172 -4.85 -5.82 21.66
CA SER A 172 -5.42 -7.16 21.88
C SER A 172 -6.79 -7.33 21.21
N GLY A 173 -7.61 -6.27 21.23
CA GLY A 173 -8.89 -6.26 20.52
C GLY A 173 -8.71 -6.27 18.99
N SER A 174 -7.70 -5.57 18.47
CA SER A 174 -7.42 -5.52 17.04
C SER A 174 -6.85 -6.82 16.48
N THR A 175 -6.06 -7.56 17.22
CA THR A 175 -5.46 -8.83 16.78
C THR A 175 -6.50 -9.90 16.52
N ASN A 176 -7.49 -10.08 17.40
CA ASN A 176 -8.57 -11.03 17.20
C ASN A 176 -9.43 -10.69 15.96
N VAL A 177 -9.69 -9.40 15.76
CA VAL A 177 -10.37 -8.92 14.56
C VAL A 177 -9.55 -9.25 13.30
N ASN A 178 -8.25 -9.00 13.32
CA ASN A 178 -7.36 -9.30 12.20
C ASN A 178 -7.26 -10.79 11.89
N ILE A 179 -7.30 -11.68 12.90
CA ILE A 179 -7.32 -13.14 12.68
C ILE A 179 -8.57 -13.53 11.88
N ALA A 180 -9.75 -13.09 12.33
CA ALA A 180 -11.01 -13.40 11.65
C ALA A 180 -11.04 -12.85 10.23
N ILE A 181 -10.65 -11.60 10.05
CA ILE A 181 -10.60 -10.93 8.73
C ILE A 181 -9.65 -11.68 7.78
N ASN A 182 -8.43 -12.02 8.21
CA ASN A 182 -7.48 -12.72 7.35
C ASN A 182 -7.99 -14.11 6.94
N ALA A 183 -8.62 -14.86 7.83
CA ALA A 183 -9.19 -16.16 7.50
C ALA A 183 -10.29 -16.05 6.45
N ILE A 184 -11.22 -15.10 6.63
CA ILE A 184 -12.34 -14.86 5.70
C ILE A 184 -11.80 -14.45 4.33
N GLN A 185 -10.93 -13.44 4.26
CA GLN A 185 -10.46 -12.91 2.98
C GLN A 185 -9.60 -13.90 2.20
N ILE A 186 -8.71 -14.66 2.84
CA ILE A 186 -7.89 -15.66 2.15
C ILE A 186 -8.79 -16.75 1.53
N THR A 187 -9.79 -17.22 2.29
CA THR A 187 -10.73 -18.22 1.79
C THR A 187 -11.52 -17.70 0.58
N ALA A 188 -12.06 -16.48 0.68
CA ALA A 188 -12.83 -15.86 -0.38
C ALA A 188 -12.00 -15.64 -1.66
N LEU A 189 -10.76 -15.17 -1.51
CA LEU A 189 -9.86 -14.92 -2.64
C LEU A 189 -9.46 -16.22 -3.35
N ILE A 190 -9.10 -17.26 -2.61
CA ILE A 190 -8.80 -18.57 -3.22
C ILE A 190 -10.00 -19.09 -4.00
N PHE A 191 -11.21 -18.92 -3.46
CA PHE A 191 -12.46 -19.30 -4.13
C PHE A 191 -12.68 -18.47 -5.40
N PHE A 192 -12.54 -17.14 -5.34
CA PHE A 192 -12.59 -16.27 -6.51
C PHE A 192 -11.57 -16.69 -7.57
N GLY A 193 -10.29 -16.85 -7.19
CA GLY A 193 -9.23 -17.22 -8.14
C GLY A 193 -9.50 -18.55 -8.85
N ALA A 194 -9.96 -19.56 -8.10
CA ALA A 194 -10.33 -20.85 -8.68
C ALA A 194 -11.49 -20.73 -9.69
N LEU A 195 -12.54 -19.97 -9.35
CA LEU A 195 -13.67 -19.74 -10.24
C LEU A 195 -13.31 -18.88 -11.46
N ALA A 196 -12.44 -17.89 -11.30
CA ALA A 196 -11.95 -17.07 -12.41
C ALA A 196 -11.18 -17.91 -13.43
N ILE A 197 -10.30 -18.80 -12.98
CA ILE A 197 -9.59 -19.74 -13.85
C ILE A 197 -10.58 -20.71 -14.52
N ALA A 198 -11.52 -21.31 -13.76
CA ALA A 198 -12.53 -22.21 -14.29
C ALA A 198 -13.39 -21.53 -15.35
N TYR A 199 -13.82 -20.29 -15.11
CA TYR A 199 -14.55 -19.49 -16.10
C TYR A 199 -13.75 -19.34 -17.40
N ARG A 200 -12.49 -18.94 -17.31
CA ARG A 200 -11.63 -18.68 -18.47
C ARG A 200 -11.32 -19.95 -19.26
N VAL A 201 -11.13 -21.08 -18.60
CA VAL A 201 -10.97 -22.39 -19.25
C VAL A 201 -12.22 -22.79 -20.02
N GLY A 202 -13.40 -22.52 -19.48
CA GLY A 202 -14.68 -22.76 -20.14
C GLY A 202 -15.03 -21.76 -21.27
N HIS A 203 -14.36 -20.61 -21.30
CA HIS A 203 -14.56 -19.53 -22.28
C HIS A 203 -13.21 -19.13 -22.91
N PRO A 204 -12.61 -20.00 -23.75
CA PRO A 204 -11.26 -19.78 -24.27
C PRO A 204 -11.16 -18.66 -25.31
N GLU A 205 -12.28 -18.15 -25.82
CA GLU A 205 -12.30 -17.13 -26.87
C GLU A 205 -11.89 -15.75 -26.38
N GLY A 206 -11.17 -15.01 -27.20
CA GLY A 206 -10.77 -13.64 -26.97
C GLY A 206 -9.36 -13.46 -26.38
N SER A 207 -8.87 -12.23 -26.41
CA SER A 207 -7.54 -11.88 -25.94
C SER A 207 -7.48 -11.81 -24.41
N THR A 208 -6.42 -12.35 -23.83
CA THR A 208 -6.07 -12.15 -22.44
C THR A 208 -5.33 -10.82 -22.32
N GLY A 209 -6.02 -9.74 -22.00
CA GLY A 209 -5.40 -8.51 -21.51
C GLY A 209 -4.17 -7.96 -22.25
N LEU A 210 -4.02 -8.24 -23.54
CA LEU A 210 -3.02 -7.57 -24.36
C LEU A 210 -3.28 -6.07 -24.31
N GLY A 211 -2.22 -5.27 -24.14
CA GLY A 211 -2.32 -3.82 -24.15
C GLY A 211 -2.84 -3.33 -25.50
N PHE A 212 -3.68 -2.30 -25.48
CA PHE A 212 -4.17 -1.61 -26.65
C PHE A 212 -3.71 -0.16 -26.61
N ASP A 213 -3.43 0.43 -27.77
CA ASP A 213 -3.23 1.86 -27.90
C ASP A 213 -4.57 2.63 -27.74
N ALA A 214 -4.50 3.95 -27.75
CA ALA A 214 -5.68 4.82 -27.65
C ALA A 214 -6.70 4.57 -28.80
N ASN A 215 -6.27 3.98 -29.91
CA ASN A 215 -7.10 3.66 -31.06
C ASN A 215 -7.67 2.23 -31.02
N GLY A 216 -7.34 1.47 -30.00
CA GLY A 216 -7.79 0.09 -29.84
C GLY A 216 -6.95 -0.95 -30.60
N ASN A 217 -5.78 -0.58 -31.14
CA ASN A 217 -4.87 -1.53 -31.76
C ASN A 217 -4.05 -2.23 -30.68
N VAL A 218 -3.79 -3.53 -30.89
CA VAL A 218 -2.90 -4.29 -30.01
C VAL A 218 -1.50 -3.70 -30.09
N ILE A 219 -0.97 -3.26 -28.96
CA ILE A 219 0.42 -2.80 -28.87
C ILE A 219 1.30 -4.01 -29.06
N SER A 220 2.00 -4.03 -30.19
CA SER A 220 2.93 -5.11 -30.54
C SER A 220 3.95 -5.30 -29.45
N THR A 221 3.99 -6.49 -28.92
CA THR A 221 4.97 -6.91 -27.94
C THR A 221 5.80 -8.04 -28.54
N THR A 222 6.71 -7.64 -29.40
CA THR A 222 7.64 -8.58 -30.06
C THR A 222 8.31 -9.48 -29.03
N LEU A 223 8.66 -8.92 -27.87
CA LEU A 223 9.25 -9.69 -26.76
C LEU A 223 8.28 -10.73 -26.22
N HIS A 224 7.01 -10.36 -26.01
CA HIS A 224 5.99 -11.27 -25.48
C HIS A 224 5.81 -12.48 -26.40
N TYR A 225 5.58 -12.24 -27.70
CA TYR A 225 5.39 -13.31 -28.65
C TYR A 225 6.65 -14.15 -28.89
N ALA A 226 7.83 -13.54 -28.82
CA ALA A 226 9.09 -14.29 -28.90
C ALA A 226 9.29 -15.22 -27.71
N LEU A 227 8.83 -14.84 -26.52
CA LEU A 227 8.96 -15.65 -25.31
C LEU A 227 7.88 -16.73 -25.18
N THR A 228 6.66 -16.45 -25.60
CA THR A 228 5.52 -17.37 -25.43
C THR A 228 5.25 -18.23 -26.64
N GLY A 229 5.60 -17.78 -27.83
CA GLY A 229 5.15 -18.39 -29.09
C GLY A 229 3.63 -18.28 -29.31
N ASP A 230 2.93 -17.44 -28.52
CA ASP A 230 1.47 -17.35 -28.54
C ASP A 230 0.94 -16.73 -29.83
N ASN A 231 -0.24 -17.21 -30.21
CA ASN A 231 -1.05 -16.57 -31.22
C ASN A 231 -1.93 -15.47 -30.55
N PRO A 232 -1.91 -14.21 -31.03
CA PRO A 232 -2.76 -13.15 -30.49
C PRO A 232 -4.27 -13.48 -30.47
N ALA A 233 -4.71 -14.34 -31.38
CA ALA A 233 -6.10 -14.78 -31.46
C ALA A 233 -6.49 -15.82 -30.38
N HIS A 234 -5.51 -16.60 -29.93
CA HIS A 234 -5.70 -17.69 -28.97
C HIS A 234 -4.57 -17.68 -27.90
N PRO A 235 -4.52 -16.68 -27.02
CA PRO A 235 -3.48 -16.57 -26.04
C PRO A 235 -3.60 -17.68 -24.99
N SER A 236 -2.46 -18.29 -24.68
CA SER A 236 -2.35 -19.30 -23.62
C SER A 236 -2.19 -18.69 -22.23
N ALA A 237 -2.22 -19.51 -21.19
CA ALA A 237 -1.91 -19.08 -19.83
C ALA A 237 -0.50 -18.48 -19.69
N TRP A 238 0.45 -18.86 -20.57
CA TRP A 238 1.80 -18.30 -20.63
C TRP A 238 1.82 -16.81 -20.98
N SER A 239 0.80 -16.33 -21.71
CA SER A 239 0.66 -14.91 -22.02
C SER A 239 0.53 -14.04 -20.77
N VAL A 240 0.02 -14.58 -19.67
CA VAL A 240 -0.14 -13.89 -18.39
C VAL A 240 1.20 -13.72 -17.67
N VAL A 241 2.11 -14.67 -17.83
CA VAL A 241 3.41 -14.67 -17.12
C VAL A 241 4.54 -14.02 -17.90
N ALA A 242 4.39 -13.83 -19.21
CA ALA A 242 5.45 -13.24 -20.04
C ALA A 242 5.40 -11.70 -19.99
N PRO A 243 6.55 -11.04 -19.80
CA PRO A 243 6.62 -9.58 -19.82
C PRO A 243 6.42 -9.05 -21.24
N HIS A 244 5.63 -7.99 -21.38
CA HIS A 244 5.45 -7.31 -22.66
C HIS A 244 6.57 -6.33 -22.96
N ASN A 245 6.98 -5.57 -21.94
CA ASN A 245 8.00 -4.55 -22.05
C ASN A 245 8.59 -4.29 -20.66
N ILE A 246 9.89 -4.09 -20.59
CA ILE A 246 10.60 -3.89 -19.32
C ILE A 246 10.18 -2.58 -18.65
N SER A 247 10.08 -1.47 -19.40
CA SER A 247 9.69 -0.17 -18.85
C SER A 247 8.28 -0.21 -18.27
N TRP A 248 7.33 -0.84 -18.96
CA TRP A 248 5.98 -1.01 -18.45
C TRP A 248 5.91 -1.92 -17.22
N THR A 249 6.73 -2.98 -17.22
CA THR A 249 6.85 -3.85 -16.04
C THR A 249 7.34 -3.09 -14.82
N MET A 250 8.36 -2.25 -14.99
CA MET A 250 8.88 -1.42 -13.91
C MET A 250 7.85 -0.38 -13.44
N LEU A 251 7.12 0.25 -14.36
CA LEU A 251 6.05 1.16 -14.02
C LEU A 251 4.91 0.46 -13.27
N GLN A 252 4.52 -0.74 -13.71
CA GLN A 252 3.56 -1.57 -12.98
C GLN A 252 4.07 -1.93 -11.58
N ALA A 253 5.36 -2.20 -11.40
CA ALA A 253 5.96 -2.49 -10.10
C ALA A 253 5.88 -1.29 -9.14
N THR A 254 5.90 -0.03 -9.65
CA THR A 254 5.75 1.17 -8.81
C THR A 254 4.36 1.27 -8.15
N ILE A 255 3.34 0.68 -8.78
CA ILE A 255 1.98 0.59 -8.22
C ILE A 255 1.86 -0.71 -7.42
N ALA A 256 2.37 -1.82 -7.94
CA ALA A 256 2.24 -3.15 -7.34
C ALA A 256 2.89 -3.26 -5.95
N ILE A 257 3.87 -2.42 -5.63
CA ILE A 257 4.44 -2.39 -4.26
C ILE A 257 3.37 -2.14 -3.21
N LEU A 258 2.30 -1.40 -3.52
CA LEU A 258 1.17 -1.16 -2.64
C LEU A 258 0.55 -2.44 -2.08
N LEU A 259 0.58 -3.54 -2.86
CA LEU A 259 0.08 -4.85 -2.49
C LEU A 259 0.93 -5.56 -1.43
N LEU A 260 2.23 -5.25 -1.43
CA LEU A 260 3.24 -6.04 -0.73
C LEU A 260 3.81 -5.34 0.51
N VAL A 261 3.47 -4.07 0.70
CA VAL A 261 3.86 -3.33 1.91
C VAL A 261 3.08 -3.80 3.12
N GLY A 262 3.71 -3.75 4.30
CA GLY A 262 3.05 -4.11 5.55
C GLY A 262 3.75 -5.21 6.34
N PHE A 263 4.58 -6.04 5.71
CA PHE A 263 5.37 -7.07 6.41
C PHE A 263 6.26 -6.48 7.50
N GLU A 264 6.74 -5.27 7.32
CA GLU A 264 7.60 -4.55 8.27
C GLU A 264 6.84 -3.99 9.48
N SER A 265 5.52 -3.85 9.40
CA SER A 265 4.68 -3.27 10.46
C SER A 265 4.86 -3.96 11.81
N VAL A 266 5.10 -5.27 11.78
CA VAL A 266 5.34 -6.09 12.96
C VAL A 266 6.62 -5.69 13.71
N THR A 267 7.59 -5.07 13.03
CA THR A 267 8.83 -4.63 13.68
C THR A 267 8.62 -3.45 14.64
N ALA A 268 7.53 -2.70 14.50
CA ALA A 268 7.10 -1.70 15.47
C ALA A 268 6.41 -2.29 16.73
N MET A 269 6.12 -3.60 16.72
CA MET A 269 5.44 -4.30 17.82
C MET A 269 6.40 -5.04 18.74
N GLY A 270 7.69 -4.71 18.72
CA GLY A 270 8.72 -5.42 19.48
C GLY A 270 8.47 -5.41 20.99
N GLU A 271 7.89 -4.35 21.55
CA GLU A 271 7.55 -4.26 22.99
C GLU A 271 6.29 -5.08 23.35
N GLU A 272 5.45 -5.46 22.38
CA GLU A 272 4.21 -6.21 22.58
C GLU A 272 4.38 -7.72 22.30
N ALA A 273 5.48 -8.12 21.67
CA ALA A 273 5.80 -9.51 21.37
C ALA A 273 6.40 -10.22 22.59
N LYS A 274 5.94 -11.45 22.86
CA LYS A 274 6.47 -12.30 23.96
C LYS A 274 7.93 -12.68 23.73
N ASN A 275 8.31 -13.00 22.50
CA ASN A 275 9.67 -13.40 22.11
C ASN A 275 10.13 -12.58 20.90
N PRO A 276 10.41 -11.25 21.06
CA PRO A 276 10.59 -10.36 19.93
C PRO A 276 11.75 -10.76 19.01
N LYS A 277 12.90 -11.17 19.54
CA LYS A 277 14.08 -11.59 18.77
C LYS A 277 13.83 -12.82 17.87
N ARG A 278 12.85 -13.66 18.20
CA ARG A 278 12.50 -14.86 17.46
C ARG A 278 11.27 -14.66 16.58
N ASP A 279 10.22 -14.10 17.16
CA ASP A 279 8.88 -14.08 16.55
C ASP A 279 8.75 -12.95 15.52
N ILE A 280 9.32 -11.77 15.78
CA ILE A 280 9.27 -10.65 14.83
C ILE A 280 9.97 -10.98 13.50
N PRO A 281 11.24 -11.45 13.47
CA PRO A 281 11.92 -11.80 12.22
C PRO A 281 11.18 -12.86 11.40
N ARG A 282 10.58 -13.84 12.07
CA ARG A 282 9.79 -14.89 11.42
C ARG A 282 8.47 -14.33 10.87
N ALA A 283 7.80 -13.48 11.62
CA ALA A 283 6.54 -12.89 11.22
C ALA A 283 6.69 -12.00 9.97
N VAL A 284 7.77 -11.23 9.85
CA VAL A 284 8.11 -10.44 8.67
C VAL A 284 8.13 -11.32 7.41
N LEU A 285 8.85 -12.44 7.44
CA LEU A 285 8.97 -13.34 6.29
C LEU A 285 7.70 -14.15 6.05
N LEU A 286 7.05 -14.67 7.12
CA LEU A 286 5.84 -15.48 7.00
C LEU A 286 4.68 -14.67 6.41
N SER A 287 4.47 -13.43 6.87
CA SER A 287 3.39 -12.59 6.35
C SER A 287 3.54 -12.29 4.86
N LEU A 288 4.76 -11.94 4.42
CA LEU A 288 5.04 -11.70 3.01
C LEU A 288 4.93 -12.99 2.18
N THR A 289 5.37 -14.15 2.71
CA THR A 289 5.25 -15.42 2.01
C THR A 289 3.80 -15.84 1.83
N ILE A 290 3.01 -15.80 2.89
CA ILE A 290 1.61 -16.25 2.82
C ILE A 290 0.81 -15.32 1.92
N GLN A 291 0.89 -14.03 2.14
CA GLN A 291 0.05 -13.07 1.42
C GLN A 291 0.68 -12.63 0.10
N GLY A 292 1.96 -12.31 0.05
CA GLY A 292 2.63 -11.85 -1.15
C GLY A 292 2.82 -12.98 -2.18
N LEU A 293 3.50 -14.05 -1.78
CA LEU A 293 3.84 -15.13 -2.71
C LEU A 293 2.66 -16.07 -2.98
N ILE A 294 1.94 -16.52 -1.95
CA ILE A 294 0.88 -17.53 -2.15
C ILE A 294 -0.40 -16.86 -2.62
N CYS A 295 -0.92 -15.84 -1.90
CA CYS A 295 -2.20 -15.22 -2.26
C CYS A 295 -2.09 -14.35 -3.50
N TYR A 296 -1.29 -13.29 -3.50
CA TYR A 296 -1.26 -12.34 -4.60
C TYR A 296 -0.78 -12.89 -5.93
N MET A 297 0.22 -13.78 -5.95
CA MET A 297 0.66 -14.36 -7.21
C MET A 297 -0.46 -15.17 -7.85
N PHE A 298 -1.22 -15.92 -7.06
CA PHE A 298 -2.35 -16.70 -7.54
C PHE A 298 -3.51 -15.80 -7.97
N GLU A 299 -3.92 -14.86 -7.13
CA GLU A 299 -5.09 -14.01 -7.36
C GLU A 299 -4.93 -13.10 -8.57
N TYR A 300 -3.76 -12.45 -8.70
CA TYR A 300 -3.49 -11.60 -9.86
C TYR A 300 -3.32 -12.40 -11.15
N PHE A 301 -2.71 -13.60 -11.06
CA PHE A 301 -2.71 -14.50 -12.19
C PHE A 301 -4.15 -14.80 -12.64
N ALA A 302 -5.00 -15.20 -11.71
CA ALA A 302 -6.39 -15.55 -12.00
C ALA A 302 -7.17 -14.36 -12.59
N ALA A 303 -7.02 -13.17 -12.03
CA ALA A 303 -7.68 -11.95 -12.52
C ALA A 303 -7.16 -11.54 -13.91
N ASN A 304 -5.84 -11.61 -14.15
CA ASN A 304 -5.30 -11.33 -15.48
C ASN A 304 -5.71 -12.40 -16.50
N TYR A 305 -5.67 -13.67 -16.12
CA TYR A 305 -6.07 -14.77 -17.00
C TYR A 305 -7.55 -14.76 -17.33
N PHE A 306 -8.41 -14.28 -16.43
CA PHE A 306 -9.83 -14.09 -16.64
C PHE A 306 -10.13 -13.14 -17.80
N MET A 307 -9.31 -12.13 -18.03
CA MET A 307 -9.56 -11.12 -19.07
C MET A 307 -9.69 -11.76 -20.45
N SER A 308 -10.79 -11.42 -21.14
CA SER A 308 -11.23 -12.03 -22.39
C SER A 308 -12.05 -11.05 -23.22
N SER A 309 -12.65 -11.49 -24.30
CA SER A 309 -13.63 -10.70 -25.05
C SER A 309 -14.85 -10.32 -24.21
N ALA A 310 -15.23 -11.12 -23.21
CA ALA A 310 -16.32 -10.83 -22.30
C ALA A 310 -15.99 -9.72 -21.29
N TYR A 311 -14.71 -9.60 -20.91
CA TYR A 311 -14.23 -8.56 -19.99
C TYR A 311 -12.80 -8.15 -20.33
N SER A 312 -12.67 -7.11 -21.14
CA SER A 312 -11.39 -6.64 -21.66
C SER A 312 -10.64 -5.73 -20.66
N LEU A 313 -9.35 -5.55 -20.89
CA LEU A 313 -8.55 -4.57 -20.13
C LEU A 313 -9.13 -3.14 -20.24
N LYS A 314 -9.71 -2.79 -21.41
CA LYS A 314 -10.39 -1.51 -21.60
C LYS A 314 -11.63 -1.40 -20.71
N ALA A 315 -12.42 -2.45 -20.54
CA ALA A 315 -13.55 -2.49 -19.61
C ALA A 315 -13.05 -2.33 -18.17
N ALA A 316 -11.99 -3.06 -17.79
CA ALA A 316 -11.39 -2.97 -16.46
C ALA A 316 -10.85 -1.56 -16.16
N SER A 317 -10.23 -0.89 -17.12
CA SER A 317 -9.70 0.47 -16.95
C SER A 317 -10.77 1.54 -16.74
N GLY A 318 -11.98 1.29 -17.22
CA GLY A 318 -13.15 2.18 -17.07
C GLY A 318 -14.05 1.86 -15.86
N SER A 319 -13.78 0.77 -15.14
CA SER A 319 -14.58 0.35 -14.00
C SER A 319 -14.05 0.91 -12.67
N ALA A 320 -14.97 1.23 -11.77
CA ALA A 320 -14.62 1.56 -10.38
C ALA A 320 -14.25 0.32 -9.56
N ALA A 321 -14.64 -0.88 -10.02
CA ALA A 321 -14.38 -2.15 -9.32
C ALA A 321 -14.28 -3.32 -10.32
N PRO A 322 -13.20 -3.41 -11.12
CA PRO A 322 -13.04 -4.46 -12.13
C PRO A 322 -13.23 -5.87 -11.58
N ILE A 323 -12.73 -6.13 -10.39
CA ILE A 323 -12.87 -7.45 -9.74
C ILE A 323 -14.35 -7.72 -9.39
N GLY A 324 -15.10 -6.71 -8.95
CA GLY A 324 -16.55 -6.85 -8.72
C GLY A 324 -17.32 -7.20 -9.99
N ASP A 325 -16.95 -6.58 -11.11
CA ASP A 325 -17.53 -6.88 -12.42
C ASP A 325 -17.20 -8.32 -12.84
N MET A 326 -15.93 -8.76 -12.68
CA MET A 326 -15.52 -10.14 -12.93
C MET A 326 -16.32 -11.13 -12.07
N MET A 327 -16.49 -10.85 -10.78
CA MET A 327 -17.28 -11.68 -9.86
C MET A 327 -18.74 -11.79 -10.29
N THR A 328 -19.32 -10.70 -10.79
CA THR A 328 -20.67 -10.70 -11.35
C THR A 328 -20.77 -11.63 -12.58
N LEU A 329 -19.81 -11.54 -13.50
CA LEU A 329 -19.75 -12.42 -14.67
C LEU A 329 -19.56 -13.89 -14.29
N ILE A 330 -18.64 -14.19 -13.38
CA ILE A 330 -18.36 -15.54 -12.88
C ILE A 330 -19.61 -16.12 -12.20
N GLY A 331 -20.25 -15.36 -11.33
CA GLY A 331 -21.43 -15.81 -10.60
C GLY A 331 -22.63 -16.06 -11.52
N ASN A 332 -22.78 -15.24 -12.56
CA ASN A 332 -23.83 -15.47 -13.56
C ASN A 332 -23.57 -16.72 -14.40
N ALA A 333 -22.32 -16.99 -14.77
CA ALA A 333 -21.96 -18.13 -15.61
C ALA A 333 -21.84 -19.45 -14.83
N LEU A 334 -21.21 -19.45 -13.67
CA LEU A 334 -20.84 -20.67 -12.94
C LEU A 334 -21.71 -20.94 -11.70
N LEU A 335 -22.37 -19.91 -11.14
CA LEU A 335 -23.16 -20.02 -9.92
C LEU A 335 -24.67 -19.83 -10.15
N GLY A 336 -25.19 -20.33 -11.28
CA GLY A 336 -26.63 -20.37 -11.56
C GLY A 336 -27.32 -19.01 -11.71
N GLY A 337 -26.62 -17.98 -12.20
CA GLY A 337 -27.19 -16.65 -12.39
C GLY A 337 -27.09 -15.74 -11.15
N HIS A 338 -26.37 -16.18 -10.09
CA HIS A 338 -26.23 -15.43 -8.83
C HIS A 338 -25.03 -14.46 -8.80
N GLY A 339 -24.69 -13.82 -9.93
CA GLY A 339 -23.54 -12.93 -10.06
C GLY A 339 -23.54 -11.78 -9.08
N GLN A 340 -24.67 -11.10 -8.92
CA GLN A 340 -24.79 -9.98 -7.98
C GLN A 340 -24.59 -10.42 -6.51
N ALA A 341 -25.14 -11.57 -6.14
CA ALA A 341 -24.96 -12.10 -4.77
C ALA A 341 -23.51 -12.48 -4.52
N PHE A 342 -22.83 -13.11 -5.49
CA PHE A 342 -21.41 -13.43 -5.38
C PHE A 342 -20.56 -12.17 -5.26
N MET A 343 -20.77 -11.18 -6.09
CA MET A 343 -20.08 -9.89 -6.01
C MET A 343 -20.26 -9.24 -4.62
N LEU A 344 -21.47 -9.25 -4.05
CA LEU A 344 -21.73 -8.66 -2.74
C LEU A 344 -21.03 -9.40 -1.60
N ILE A 345 -20.96 -10.73 -1.64
CA ILE A 345 -20.24 -11.52 -0.66
C ILE A 345 -18.76 -11.16 -0.68
N GLU A 346 -18.17 -11.09 -1.87
CA GLU A 346 -16.76 -10.73 -2.02
C GLU A 346 -16.50 -9.26 -1.65
N ALA A 347 -17.39 -8.33 -2.03
CA ALA A 347 -17.31 -6.93 -1.62
C ALA A 347 -17.33 -6.77 -0.10
N PHE A 348 -18.10 -7.62 0.61
CA PHE A 348 -18.09 -7.66 2.07
C PHE A 348 -16.73 -8.13 2.62
N THR A 349 -16.07 -9.08 1.98
CA THR A 349 -14.71 -9.49 2.41
C THR A 349 -13.70 -8.37 2.22
N VAL A 350 -13.82 -7.60 1.12
CA VAL A 350 -13.01 -6.40 0.87
C VAL A 350 -13.26 -5.32 1.93
N PHE A 351 -14.51 -5.10 2.29
CA PHE A 351 -14.89 -4.19 3.37
C PHE A 351 -14.19 -4.56 4.69
N LEU A 352 -14.21 -5.84 5.07
CA LEU A 352 -13.50 -6.33 6.26
C LEU A 352 -11.99 -6.17 6.14
N ALA A 353 -11.42 -6.46 4.97
CA ALA A 353 -9.99 -6.31 4.70
C ALA A 353 -9.53 -4.85 4.86
N LEU A 354 -10.30 -3.89 4.36
CA LEU A 354 -10.02 -2.45 4.50
C LEU A 354 -10.00 -2.01 5.96
N ILE A 355 -10.88 -2.58 6.82
CA ILE A 355 -10.84 -2.32 8.27
C ILE A 355 -9.51 -2.81 8.84
N GLY A 356 -9.12 -4.06 8.57
CA GLY A 356 -7.89 -4.66 9.08
C GLY A 356 -6.64 -3.89 8.66
N THR A 357 -6.55 -3.54 7.37
CA THR A 357 -5.41 -2.81 6.81
C THR A 357 -5.27 -1.41 7.39
N THR A 358 -6.35 -0.65 7.40
CA THR A 358 -6.36 0.72 7.96
C THR A 358 -6.00 0.70 9.44
N LEU A 359 -6.57 -0.25 10.19
CA LEU A 359 -6.30 -0.45 11.61
C LEU A 359 -4.82 -0.75 11.87
N SER A 360 -4.25 -1.70 11.13
CA SER A 360 -2.85 -2.10 11.27
C SER A 360 -1.90 -0.96 10.91
N CYS A 361 -2.21 -0.19 9.85
CA CYS A 361 -1.41 0.96 9.45
C CYS A 361 -1.45 2.11 10.47
N ILE A 362 -2.64 2.48 10.96
CA ILE A 362 -2.79 3.49 12.01
C ILE A 362 -2.03 3.07 13.27
N ASN A 363 -2.16 1.80 13.68
CA ASN A 363 -1.44 1.27 14.84
C ASN A 363 0.08 1.38 14.68
N THR A 364 0.62 1.00 13.52
CA THR A 364 2.06 1.04 13.27
C THR A 364 2.57 2.48 13.18
N GLY A 365 1.89 3.33 12.40
CA GLY A 365 2.25 4.75 12.28
C GLY A 365 2.20 5.50 13.60
N ALA A 366 1.21 5.20 14.44
CA ALA A 366 1.09 5.79 15.77
C ALA A 366 2.25 5.38 16.69
N ARG A 367 2.75 4.12 16.60
CA ARG A 367 3.90 3.67 17.39
C ARG A 367 5.21 4.33 16.96
N VAL A 368 5.43 4.47 15.65
CA VAL A 368 6.61 5.19 15.13
C VAL A 368 6.57 6.66 15.58
N THR A 369 5.41 7.32 15.42
CA THR A 369 5.22 8.70 15.86
C THR A 369 5.40 8.85 17.38
N TYR A 370 4.92 7.88 18.16
CA TYR A 370 5.12 7.81 19.62
C TYR A 370 6.61 7.68 19.98
N ALA A 371 7.36 6.80 19.32
CA ALA A 371 8.79 6.64 19.56
C ALA A 371 9.55 7.95 19.28
N MET A 372 9.24 8.61 18.16
CA MET A 372 9.82 9.91 17.82
C MET A 372 9.42 11.02 18.81
N GLY A 373 8.19 10.97 19.34
CA GLY A 373 7.71 11.92 20.36
C GLY A 373 8.38 11.72 21.70
N ARG A 374 8.61 10.48 22.12
CA ARG A 374 9.35 10.10 23.33
C ARG A 374 10.80 10.59 23.28
N ASP A 375 11.42 10.51 22.11
CA ASP A 375 12.79 11.01 21.89
C ASP A 375 12.83 12.52 21.63
N GLU A 376 11.66 13.19 21.61
CA GLU A 376 11.50 14.62 21.35
C GLU A 376 11.96 15.07 19.95
N GLU A 377 12.01 14.16 18.99
CA GLU A 377 12.32 14.49 17.60
C GLU A 377 11.10 15.03 16.83
N VAL A 378 9.89 14.78 17.35
CA VAL A 378 8.62 15.43 16.99
C VAL A 378 8.01 16.02 18.26
N PRO A 379 6.89 16.78 18.19
CA PRO A 379 6.28 17.36 19.39
C PRO A 379 6.05 16.33 20.51
N GLU A 380 6.49 16.65 21.71
CA GLU A 380 6.49 15.76 22.91
C GLU A 380 5.12 15.18 23.26
N HIS A 381 4.04 15.88 22.89
CA HIS A 381 2.69 15.38 23.14
C HIS A 381 2.37 14.06 22.43
N PHE A 382 3.11 13.71 21.36
CA PHE A 382 3.02 12.41 20.72
C PHE A 382 3.67 11.28 21.51
N GLY A 383 4.64 11.61 22.39
CA GLY A 383 5.29 10.67 23.30
C GLY A 383 4.46 10.26 24.53
N LEU A 384 3.17 10.59 24.57
CA LEU A 384 2.29 10.28 25.69
C LEU A 384 1.31 9.14 25.36
N LEU A 385 1.21 8.19 26.28
CA LEU A 385 0.19 7.13 26.24
C LEU A 385 -1.09 7.56 26.96
N HIS A 386 -2.23 7.00 26.58
CA HIS A 386 -3.47 7.15 27.31
C HIS A 386 -3.39 6.37 28.63
N GLY A 387 -3.81 7.00 29.74
CA GLY A 387 -3.61 6.44 31.09
C GLY A 387 -4.21 5.05 31.31
N GLU A 388 -5.42 4.79 30.80
CA GLU A 388 -6.09 3.49 30.97
C GLU A 388 -5.80 2.50 29.83
N LYS A 389 -5.76 2.98 28.58
CA LYS A 389 -5.66 2.12 27.39
C LYS A 389 -4.22 1.81 26.99
N LEU A 390 -3.26 2.56 27.51
CA LEU A 390 -1.83 2.47 27.18
C LEU A 390 -1.54 2.54 25.66
N THR A 391 -2.37 3.32 24.95
CA THR A 391 -2.25 3.53 23.50
C THR A 391 -1.76 4.95 23.20
N PRO A 392 -1.01 5.18 22.10
CA PRO A 392 -0.55 6.50 21.68
C PRO A 392 -1.69 7.30 21.04
N HIS A 393 -2.71 7.63 21.83
CA HIS A 393 -4.01 8.17 21.40
C HIS A 393 -3.89 9.45 20.56
N ARG A 394 -2.95 10.35 20.88
CA ARG A 394 -2.77 11.61 20.14
C ARG A 394 -2.26 11.36 18.72
N ALA A 395 -1.33 10.42 18.57
CA ALA A 395 -0.87 10.00 17.26
C ALA A 395 -2.01 9.32 16.46
N ILE A 396 -2.78 8.43 17.08
CA ILE A 396 -3.92 7.74 16.44
C ILE A 396 -4.93 8.75 15.87
N TRP A 397 -5.38 9.72 16.68
CA TRP A 397 -6.35 10.72 16.22
C TRP A 397 -5.79 11.68 15.17
N THR A 398 -4.50 12.00 15.25
CA THR A 398 -3.83 12.82 14.20
C THR A 398 -3.75 12.06 12.88
N LEU A 399 -3.39 10.77 12.90
CA LEU A 399 -3.39 9.93 11.69
C LEU A 399 -4.81 9.80 11.11
N ALA A 400 -5.82 9.63 11.95
CA ALA A 400 -7.20 9.57 11.52
C ALA A 400 -7.65 10.85 10.81
N MET A 401 -7.31 12.00 11.36
CA MET A 401 -7.61 13.31 10.76
C MET A 401 -6.94 13.47 9.39
N ILE A 402 -5.64 13.16 9.29
CA ILE A 402 -4.89 13.22 8.03
C ILE A 402 -5.49 12.26 7.01
N SER A 403 -5.80 11.03 7.43
CA SER A 403 -6.41 10.01 6.56
C SER A 403 -7.81 10.42 6.09
N ALA A 404 -8.60 11.04 6.96
CA ALA A 404 -9.92 11.55 6.60
C ALA A 404 -9.85 12.67 5.56
N VAL A 405 -8.91 13.60 5.72
CA VAL A 405 -8.73 14.72 4.79
C VAL A 405 -8.20 14.24 3.44
N LEU A 406 -7.06 13.54 3.45
CA LEU A 406 -6.44 13.05 2.20
C LEU A 406 -7.31 12.00 1.51
N GLY A 407 -7.89 11.07 2.26
CA GLY A 407 -8.78 10.05 1.73
C GLY A 407 -10.10 10.61 1.23
N GLY A 408 -10.65 11.61 1.90
CA GLY A 408 -11.83 12.34 1.44
C GLY A 408 -11.58 13.06 0.11
N ILE A 409 -10.46 13.77 -0.01
CA ILE A 409 -10.04 14.42 -1.27
C ILE A 409 -9.82 13.37 -2.37
N ALA A 410 -9.15 12.26 -2.07
CA ALA A 410 -8.89 11.19 -3.02
C ALA A 410 -10.18 10.52 -3.52
N ALA A 411 -11.16 10.29 -2.64
CA ALA A 411 -12.47 9.77 -3.00
C ALA A 411 -13.28 10.78 -3.84
N LEU A 412 -13.23 12.06 -3.47
CA LEU A 412 -13.90 13.13 -4.20
C LEU A 412 -13.38 13.29 -5.63
N THR A 413 -12.10 13.05 -5.86
CA THR A 413 -11.40 13.19 -7.14
C THR A 413 -11.09 11.84 -7.81
N PHE A 414 -11.82 10.78 -7.45
CA PHE A 414 -11.61 9.45 -8.02
C PHE A 414 -11.90 9.41 -9.54
N PHE A 415 -12.94 10.09 -9.99
CA PHE A 415 -13.33 10.14 -11.41
C PHE A 415 -12.62 11.23 -12.23
N THR A 416 -11.42 11.63 -11.85
CA THR A 416 -10.60 12.57 -12.62
C THR A 416 -9.44 11.86 -13.33
N GLY A 417 -8.75 12.53 -14.20
CA GLY A 417 -7.64 11.96 -14.96
C GLY A 417 -8.08 10.84 -15.90
N GLY A 418 -7.34 9.75 -15.95
CA GLY A 418 -7.63 8.59 -16.79
C GLY A 418 -8.97 7.87 -16.51
N SER A 419 -9.56 8.10 -15.33
CA SER A 419 -10.87 7.58 -14.93
C SER A 419 -12.02 8.53 -15.25
N ALA A 420 -11.77 9.65 -15.94
CA ALA A 420 -12.81 10.63 -16.27
C ALA A 420 -13.84 10.00 -17.22
N PRO A 421 -15.15 10.12 -16.90
CA PRO A 421 -16.21 9.62 -17.76
C PRO A 421 -16.28 10.42 -19.07
N THR A 422 -16.85 9.78 -20.11
CA THR A 422 -17.12 10.46 -21.41
C THR A 422 -18.19 11.52 -21.27
N ASP A 423 -18.25 12.49 -22.19
CA ASP A 423 -19.27 13.56 -22.17
C ASP A 423 -20.71 13.02 -22.13
N ASP A 424 -20.99 11.89 -22.79
CA ASP A 424 -22.30 11.29 -22.77
C ASP A 424 -22.60 10.61 -21.42
N ALA A 425 -21.62 9.96 -20.80
CA ALA A 425 -21.75 9.45 -19.44
C ALA A 425 -21.89 10.59 -18.41
N MET A 426 -21.21 11.72 -18.63
CA MET A 426 -21.32 12.91 -17.77
C MET A 426 -22.72 13.54 -17.80
N LYS A 427 -23.40 13.52 -18.94
CA LYS A 427 -24.78 14.02 -19.06
C LYS A 427 -25.78 13.14 -18.32
N THR A 428 -25.50 11.85 -18.21
CA THR A 428 -26.36 10.85 -17.54
C THR A 428 -26.06 10.67 -16.06
N LEU A 429 -24.90 11.16 -15.57
CA LEU A 429 -24.53 11.18 -14.14
C LEU A 429 -25.11 12.46 -13.48
N PRO A 430 -26.33 12.43 -12.94
CA PRO A 430 -27.10 13.65 -12.67
C PRO A 430 -26.55 14.53 -11.56
N HIS A 431 -25.51 14.14 -10.81
CA HIS A 431 -25.00 14.92 -9.68
C HIS A 431 -23.48 14.85 -9.52
N ASN A 432 -22.75 14.95 -10.62
CA ASN A 432 -21.32 15.19 -10.50
C ASN A 432 -21.10 16.60 -9.95
N ILE A 433 -20.52 16.70 -8.75
CA ILE A 433 -20.23 17.99 -8.11
C ILE A 433 -19.41 18.92 -9.04
N TRP A 434 -18.53 18.35 -9.84
CA TRP A 434 -17.71 19.09 -10.81
C TRP A 434 -18.55 19.69 -11.92
N TYR A 435 -19.57 18.96 -12.38
CA TYR A 435 -20.55 19.46 -13.35
C TYR A 435 -21.39 20.61 -12.74
N ALA A 436 -21.85 20.45 -11.51
CA ALA A 436 -22.60 21.46 -10.78
C ALA A 436 -21.76 22.74 -10.51
N LEU A 437 -20.43 22.61 -10.38
CA LEU A 437 -19.50 23.72 -10.22
C LEU A 437 -19.05 24.36 -11.56
N GLY A 438 -19.59 23.91 -12.71
CA GLY A 438 -19.18 24.39 -14.02
C GLY A 438 -17.81 23.93 -14.51
N LEU A 439 -17.17 23.00 -13.76
CA LEU A 439 -15.87 22.43 -14.09
C LEU A 439 -15.99 21.09 -14.85
N GLY A 440 -17.20 20.70 -15.19
CA GLY A 440 -17.58 19.33 -15.52
C GLY A 440 -17.57 18.94 -16.99
N SER A 441 -16.74 19.53 -17.86
CA SER A 441 -16.52 18.87 -19.15
C SER A 441 -15.61 17.65 -18.97
N SER A 442 -15.80 16.59 -19.75
CA SER A 442 -14.92 15.41 -19.73
C SER A 442 -13.46 15.80 -19.95
N ALA A 443 -13.20 16.79 -20.81
CA ALA A 443 -11.87 17.32 -21.06
C ALA A 443 -11.26 17.98 -19.80
N THR A 444 -12.05 18.74 -19.04
CA THR A 444 -11.59 19.36 -17.79
C THR A 444 -11.31 18.29 -16.72
N MET A 445 -12.21 17.31 -16.58
CA MET A 445 -12.02 16.20 -15.64
C MET A 445 -10.78 15.38 -15.97
N ALA A 446 -10.57 15.05 -17.25
CA ALA A 446 -9.37 14.32 -17.71
C ALA A 446 -8.08 15.16 -17.53
N ALA A 447 -8.19 16.49 -17.53
CA ALA A 447 -7.05 17.37 -17.30
C ALA A 447 -6.60 17.41 -15.83
N LEU A 448 -7.50 17.11 -14.88
CA LEU A 448 -7.16 17.05 -13.45
C LEU A 448 -6.41 15.75 -13.11
N PRO A 449 -5.55 15.76 -12.08
CA PRO A 449 -4.93 14.52 -11.59
C PRO A 449 -5.98 13.62 -10.92
N ASN A 450 -5.82 12.31 -11.04
CA ASN A 450 -6.58 11.35 -10.24
C ASN A 450 -6.09 11.38 -8.79
N GLY A 451 -6.99 11.74 -7.86
CA GLY A 451 -6.60 11.92 -6.46
C GLY A 451 -6.21 10.62 -5.78
N LEU A 452 -6.92 9.51 -6.06
CA LEU A 452 -6.57 8.22 -5.47
C LEU A 452 -5.20 7.73 -5.95
N LEU A 453 -4.92 7.85 -7.26
CA LEU A 453 -3.62 7.51 -7.81
C LEU A 453 -2.52 8.42 -7.24
N THR A 454 -2.78 9.73 -7.11
CA THR A 454 -1.82 10.69 -6.54
C THR A 454 -1.45 10.32 -5.10
N VAL A 455 -2.45 10.05 -4.24
CA VAL A 455 -2.20 9.66 -2.84
C VAL A 455 -1.51 8.29 -2.76
N THR A 456 -1.85 7.35 -3.64
CA THR A 456 -1.17 6.05 -3.76
C THR A 456 0.31 6.22 -4.12
N LEU A 457 0.60 6.99 -5.15
CA LEU A 457 1.99 7.25 -5.56
C LEU A 457 2.78 8.01 -4.51
N LEU A 458 2.15 8.97 -3.81
CA LEU A 458 2.77 9.68 -2.69
C LEU A 458 3.14 8.72 -1.55
N SER A 459 2.25 7.81 -1.18
CA SER A 459 2.51 6.78 -0.18
C SER A 459 3.62 5.83 -0.62
N ASN A 460 3.57 5.35 -1.86
CA ASN A 460 4.57 4.45 -2.43
C ASN A 460 5.95 5.12 -2.51
N PHE A 461 6.01 6.42 -2.81
CA PHE A 461 7.24 7.18 -2.73
C PHE A 461 7.88 7.09 -1.34
N GLY A 462 7.08 7.34 -0.29
CA GLY A 462 7.52 7.17 1.10
C GLY A 462 8.00 5.76 1.40
N THR A 463 7.32 4.75 0.88
CA THR A 463 7.68 3.33 1.02
C THR A 463 9.04 3.03 0.38
N PHE A 464 9.25 3.42 -0.87
CA PHE A 464 10.52 3.17 -1.57
C PHE A 464 11.69 3.86 -0.87
N VAL A 465 11.51 5.09 -0.41
CA VAL A 465 12.55 5.80 0.37
C VAL A 465 12.82 5.08 1.68
N LEU A 466 11.78 4.73 2.46
CA LEU A 466 11.92 4.04 3.73
C LEU A 466 12.61 2.69 3.57
N TYR A 467 12.19 1.89 2.59
CA TYR A 467 12.75 0.56 2.33
C TYR A 467 14.19 0.64 1.81
N GLY A 468 14.46 1.57 0.88
CA GLY A 468 15.81 1.80 0.38
C GLY A 468 16.78 2.18 1.51
N LEU A 469 16.39 3.12 2.36
CA LEU A 469 17.18 3.54 3.52
C LEU A 469 17.33 2.43 4.57
N THR A 470 16.29 1.62 4.83
CA THR A 470 16.38 0.51 5.78
C THR A 470 17.34 -0.58 5.30
N ASN A 471 17.39 -0.86 3.99
CA ASN A 471 18.41 -1.74 3.41
C ASN A 471 19.84 -1.19 3.66
N ILE A 472 20.04 0.13 3.51
CA ILE A 472 21.34 0.76 3.83
C ILE A 472 21.66 0.63 5.33
N VAL A 473 20.67 0.81 6.20
CA VAL A 473 20.83 0.60 7.66
C VAL A 473 21.26 -0.83 7.98
N CYS A 474 20.73 -1.83 7.25
CA CYS A 474 21.17 -3.22 7.43
C CYS A 474 22.66 -3.40 7.12
N ILE A 475 23.14 -2.81 6.04
CA ILE A 475 24.57 -2.83 5.70
C ILE A 475 25.41 -2.19 6.83
N VAL A 476 24.98 -1.03 7.33
CA VAL A 476 25.67 -0.31 8.40
C VAL A 476 25.70 -1.13 9.68
N ALA A 477 24.56 -1.75 10.07
CA ALA A 477 24.42 -2.55 11.29
C ALA A 477 25.37 -3.75 11.34
N PHE A 478 25.52 -4.44 10.20
CA PHE A 478 26.28 -5.68 10.14
C PHE A 478 27.72 -5.52 9.70
N ARG A 479 28.12 -4.38 9.11
CA ARG A 479 29.47 -4.17 8.59
C ARG A 479 30.59 -4.44 9.61
N GLU A 480 30.37 -4.06 10.86
CA GLU A 480 31.33 -4.24 11.97
C GLU A 480 30.87 -5.32 12.97
N HIS A 481 29.77 -6.05 12.65
CA HIS A 481 29.19 -7.06 13.53
C HIS A 481 29.84 -8.43 13.32
N HIS A 482 30.05 -9.20 14.41
CA HIS A 482 30.67 -10.52 14.37
C HIS A 482 29.89 -11.58 13.57
N GLU A 483 28.56 -11.41 13.45
CA GLU A 483 27.69 -12.29 12.66
C GLU A 483 27.58 -11.86 11.18
N PHE A 484 28.50 -11.05 10.66
CA PHE A 484 28.47 -10.59 9.28
C PHE A 484 28.48 -11.76 8.28
N HIS A 485 27.50 -11.76 7.36
CA HIS A 485 27.41 -12.73 6.28
C HIS A 485 27.25 -11.98 4.95
N GLY A 486 28.23 -12.09 4.06
CA GLY A 486 28.35 -11.28 2.84
C GLY A 486 27.09 -11.28 1.96
N PHE A 487 26.44 -12.43 1.75
CA PHE A 487 25.21 -12.49 0.96
C PHE A 487 24.03 -11.80 1.65
N LYS A 488 23.74 -12.14 2.92
CA LYS A 488 22.55 -11.62 3.65
C LYS A 488 22.67 -10.16 4.05
N HIS A 489 23.87 -9.69 4.39
CA HIS A 489 24.07 -8.38 4.98
C HIS A 489 24.72 -7.36 4.02
N MET A 490 25.07 -7.80 2.80
CA MET A 490 25.67 -6.94 1.79
C MET A 490 24.95 -7.07 0.44
N VAL A 491 24.97 -8.27 -0.18
CA VAL A 491 24.40 -8.45 -1.53
C VAL A 491 22.90 -8.19 -1.55
N VAL A 492 22.14 -8.83 -0.65
CA VAL A 492 20.68 -8.67 -0.58
C VAL A 492 20.27 -7.23 -0.26
N PRO A 493 20.82 -6.56 0.78
CA PRO A 493 20.48 -5.17 1.05
C PRO A 493 20.91 -4.20 -0.06
N ILE A 494 22.05 -4.41 -0.74
CA ILE A 494 22.43 -3.59 -1.90
C ILE A 494 21.40 -3.73 -3.01
N PHE A 495 21.00 -4.96 -3.34
CA PHE A 495 19.94 -5.21 -4.32
C PHE A 495 18.63 -4.56 -3.89
N GLY A 496 18.22 -4.72 -2.62
CA GLY A 496 17.00 -4.12 -2.08
C GLY A 496 17.04 -2.59 -2.18
N ALA A 497 18.13 -1.95 -1.78
CA ALA A 497 18.29 -0.50 -1.90
C ALA A 497 18.23 -0.03 -3.36
N PHE A 498 18.98 -0.68 -4.25
CA PHE A 498 18.99 -0.36 -5.67
C PHE A 498 17.60 -0.51 -6.30
N ALA A 499 16.91 -1.63 -6.05
CA ALA A 499 15.61 -1.91 -6.62
C ALA A 499 14.53 -0.89 -6.15
N ASN A 500 14.54 -0.51 -4.87
CA ASN A 500 13.65 0.53 -4.36
C ASN A 500 13.90 1.89 -5.02
N PHE A 501 15.15 2.32 -5.14
CA PHE A 501 15.47 3.59 -5.80
C PHE A 501 15.27 3.54 -7.32
N ALA A 502 15.46 2.39 -7.95
CA ALA A 502 15.13 2.19 -9.36
C ALA A 502 13.62 2.35 -9.62
N CYS A 503 12.77 1.73 -8.81
CA CYS A 503 11.32 1.95 -8.89
C CYS A 503 10.96 3.44 -8.69
N LEU A 504 11.62 4.10 -7.75
CA LEU A 504 11.41 5.53 -7.51
C LEU A 504 11.80 6.38 -8.73
N ALA A 505 12.87 6.01 -9.46
CA ALA A 505 13.29 6.70 -10.67
C ALA A 505 12.21 6.62 -11.77
N PHE A 506 11.42 5.56 -11.81
CA PHE A 506 10.33 5.40 -12.78
C PHE A 506 9.16 6.37 -12.61
N TYR A 507 9.07 7.09 -11.50
CA TYR A 507 8.17 8.26 -11.37
C TYR A 507 8.49 9.38 -12.38
N ILE A 508 9.71 9.41 -12.87
CA ILE A 508 10.18 10.38 -13.85
C ILE A 508 10.40 9.70 -15.21
N ILE A 509 11.04 8.54 -15.23
CA ILE A 509 11.36 7.81 -16.47
C ILE A 509 10.09 7.38 -17.20
N GLY A 510 9.09 6.83 -16.48
CA GLY A 510 7.83 6.39 -17.10
C GLY A 510 7.13 7.51 -17.89
N PRO A 511 6.83 8.68 -17.27
CA PRO A 511 6.28 9.82 -17.99
C PRO A 511 7.17 10.33 -19.14
N LEU A 512 8.49 10.32 -19.01
CA LEU A 512 9.41 10.72 -20.09
C LEU A 512 9.35 9.77 -21.29
N GLU A 513 9.12 8.49 -21.06
CA GLU A 513 8.88 7.49 -22.11
C GLU A 513 7.45 7.53 -22.66
N GLY A 514 6.60 8.45 -22.19
CA GLY A 514 5.19 8.54 -22.59
C GLY A 514 4.30 7.44 -21.99
N LEU A 515 4.76 6.79 -20.94
CA LEU A 515 4.00 5.74 -20.24
C LEU A 515 3.16 6.34 -19.14
N GLY A 516 1.85 6.19 -19.23
CA GLY A 516 0.89 6.70 -18.25
C GLY A 516 0.83 8.23 -18.17
N SER A 517 0.11 8.73 -17.16
CA SER A 517 0.04 10.17 -16.85
C SER A 517 1.31 10.61 -16.12
N TRP A 518 1.77 11.79 -16.42
CA TRP A 518 2.91 12.41 -15.72
C TRP A 518 2.49 13.30 -14.54
N LYS A 519 1.19 13.67 -14.46
CA LYS A 519 0.69 14.61 -13.44
C LYS A 519 0.80 14.04 -12.03
N GLU A 520 0.26 12.85 -11.82
CA GLU A 520 0.19 12.20 -10.51
C GLU A 520 1.57 11.88 -9.94
N PRO A 521 2.51 11.25 -10.68
CA PRO A 521 3.84 10.98 -10.14
C PRO A 521 4.65 12.26 -9.87
N ILE A 522 4.54 13.29 -10.72
CA ILE A 522 5.24 14.56 -10.47
C ILE A 522 4.69 15.25 -9.24
N ILE A 523 3.36 15.26 -9.05
CA ILE A 523 2.76 15.82 -7.83
C ILE A 523 3.25 15.05 -6.60
N ALA A 524 3.29 13.72 -6.65
CA ALA A 524 3.79 12.89 -5.56
C ALA A 524 5.26 13.21 -5.24
N VAL A 525 6.13 13.36 -6.26
CA VAL A 525 7.53 13.77 -6.08
C VAL A 525 7.63 15.16 -5.45
N LEU A 526 6.91 16.15 -5.97
CA LEU A 526 6.95 17.52 -5.45
C LEU A 526 6.50 17.58 -3.99
N LEU A 527 5.40 16.92 -3.64
CA LEU A 527 4.92 16.86 -2.25
C LEU A 527 5.92 16.16 -1.34
N SER A 528 6.58 15.10 -1.82
CA SER A 528 7.61 14.38 -1.07
C SER A 528 8.85 15.25 -0.84
N VAL A 529 9.27 16.03 -1.84
CA VAL A 529 10.39 16.97 -1.71
C VAL A 529 10.04 18.08 -0.71
N VAL A 530 8.84 18.67 -0.80
CA VAL A 530 8.36 19.68 0.15
C VAL A 530 8.34 19.11 1.57
N TRP A 531 7.86 17.89 1.75
CA TRP A 531 7.87 17.19 3.04
C TRP A 531 9.29 16.98 3.57
N GLY A 532 10.22 16.55 2.72
CA GLY A 532 11.63 16.37 3.07
C GLY A 532 12.31 17.67 3.48
N VAL A 533 12.10 18.76 2.72
CA VAL A 533 12.63 20.10 3.03
C VAL A 533 12.05 20.62 4.36
N TYR A 534 10.74 20.49 4.56
CA TYR A 534 10.10 20.87 5.81
C TYR A 534 10.68 20.09 6.99
N GLY A 535 10.87 18.77 6.83
CA GLY A 535 11.48 17.93 7.86
C GLY A 535 12.89 18.37 8.22
N MET A 536 13.72 18.70 7.25
CA MET A 536 15.08 19.17 7.50
C MET A 536 15.09 20.51 8.25
N ILE A 537 14.24 21.46 7.83
CA ILE A 537 14.09 22.75 8.53
C ILE A 537 13.61 22.53 9.96
N TYR A 538 12.61 21.65 10.14
CA TYR A 538 12.08 21.30 11.47
C TYR A 538 13.17 20.70 12.36
N PHE A 539 13.92 19.72 11.85
CA PHE A 539 15.03 19.08 12.58
C PHE A 539 16.08 20.08 13.05
N MET A 540 16.54 20.94 12.16
CA MET A 540 17.53 21.96 12.51
C MET A 540 17.02 22.95 13.57
N ARG A 541 15.78 23.43 13.42
CA ARG A 541 15.15 24.35 14.39
C ARG A 541 14.93 23.67 15.74
N ASN A 542 14.43 22.43 15.75
CA ASN A 542 14.19 21.67 16.98
C ASN A 542 15.52 21.38 17.71
N SER A 543 16.55 20.99 16.97
CA SER A 543 17.88 20.75 17.52
C SER A 543 18.46 22.00 18.19
N LYS A 544 18.39 23.16 17.51
CA LYS A 544 18.83 24.44 18.06
C LYS A 544 18.04 24.83 19.32
N ARG A 545 16.70 24.67 19.28
CA ARG A 545 15.83 25.03 20.41
C ARG A 545 16.09 24.18 21.65
N LYS A 546 16.40 22.88 21.46
CA LYS A 546 16.63 21.93 22.55
C LYS A 546 18.12 21.77 22.94
N GLY A 547 19.02 22.47 22.29
CA GLY A 547 20.46 22.33 22.53
C GLY A 547 21.00 20.93 22.21
N LYS A 548 20.34 20.18 21.29
CA LYS A 548 20.76 18.84 20.92
C LYS A 548 21.69 18.89 19.70
N ASP A 549 22.84 18.22 19.81
CA ASP A 549 23.79 18.13 18.69
C ASP A 549 23.18 17.37 17.52
N THR A 550 23.30 17.93 16.32
CA THR A 550 22.89 17.25 15.08
C THR A 550 23.85 16.14 14.68
N ILE A 551 25.14 16.34 14.95
CA ILE A 551 26.21 15.37 14.75
C ILE A 551 26.82 15.07 16.12
N LEU A 552 26.78 13.83 16.57
CA LEU A 552 27.28 13.42 17.86
C LEU A 552 28.81 13.56 17.90
N ILE A 553 29.32 14.22 18.94
CA ILE A 553 30.77 14.41 19.17
C ILE A 553 31.34 13.15 19.84
N ALA A 554 30.59 12.55 20.76
CA ALA A 554 30.96 11.34 21.49
C ALA A 554 29.79 10.33 21.47
N LYS A 555 30.09 9.04 21.64
CA LYS A 555 29.05 8.04 21.85
C LYS A 555 28.31 8.33 23.16
N PRO A 556 26.97 8.25 23.17
CA PRO A 556 26.24 8.25 24.44
C PRO A 556 26.70 7.09 25.33
N ALA A 557 26.75 7.31 26.63
CA ALA A 557 27.18 6.33 27.61
C ALA A 557 26.20 5.14 27.69
#